data_ddf6d1c7bcab739fe10bcced95d2b05e
#
_entry.id   ddf6d1c7bcab739fe10bcced95d2b05e
#
_cell.length_a   1.000
_cell.length_b   1.000
_cell.length_c   1.000
_cell.angle_alpha   90.00
_cell.angle_beta   90.00
_cell.angle_gamma   90.00
#
_symmetry.space_group_name_H-M   'P 1'
#
loop_
_entity.id
_entity.type
_entity.pdbx_description
1 polymer ?
#
loop_
_entity_poly.entity_id
_entity_poly.type
_entity_poly.pdbx_seq_one_letter_code
_entity_poly.pdbx_strand_id
1 'polypeptide(L)'
;MAKETFNRNKPHLNIGTIGHVDHGKTTLTAAITKVLAEKGLAEMKDFSSIDSAPEEKERGITINTAHVEYETVNRHYAHVDCPGHADYVKNMVTGAAQMDGAILVVAATDGPMPQTREHILLCRQVNVPRIVVFMNKVDMVDDAELLELVELEVRDLLSSYEYDGDNSPVIQGSALGALNGEPKWVETVE
;
A
#
# COMPACT_ATOMS: atom_id res chain seq x y z
N MET A 1 -19.72 31.19 -3.23
CA MET A 1 -18.65 30.60 -2.40
C MET A 1 -17.43 30.48 -3.30
N ALA A 2 -16.35 31.18 -3.00
CA ALA A 2 -15.10 31.09 -3.76
C ALA A 2 -14.51 29.69 -3.51
N LYS A 3 -14.15 28.96 -4.58
CA LYS A 3 -13.35 27.75 -4.47
C LYS A 3 -12.01 28.15 -3.85
N GLU A 4 -11.69 27.62 -2.68
CA GLU A 4 -10.36 27.71 -2.12
C GLU A 4 -9.37 27.16 -3.15
N THR A 5 -8.47 27.98 -3.62
CA THR A 5 -7.36 27.56 -4.49
C THR A 5 -6.40 26.81 -3.61
N PHE A 6 -6.31 25.49 -3.81
CA PHE A 6 -5.34 24.61 -3.14
C PHE A 6 -3.93 25.06 -3.53
N ASN A 7 -3.23 25.67 -2.58
CA ASN A 7 -1.88 26.17 -2.80
C ASN A 7 -0.91 25.00 -2.62
N ARG A 8 -0.49 24.35 -3.71
CA ARG A 8 0.50 23.27 -3.69
C ARG A 8 1.89 23.83 -3.40
N ASN A 9 2.27 23.82 -2.13
CA ASN A 9 3.59 24.28 -1.70
C ASN A 9 4.65 23.17 -1.72
N LYS A 10 4.27 21.91 -2.00
CA LYS A 10 5.14 20.73 -2.00
C LYS A 10 5.00 19.97 -3.33
N PRO A 11 6.07 19.28 -3.80
CA PRO A 11 5.95 18.33 -4.90
C PRO A 11 4.88 17.27 -4.62
N HIS A 12 4.08 16.95 -5.63
CA HIS A 12 2.98 15.99 -5.53
C HIS A 12 3.35 14.66 -6.17
N LEU A 13 2.95 13.55 -5.54
CA LEU A 13 3.05 12.20 -6.08
C LEU A 13 1.72 11.45 -5.90
N ASN A 14 1.34 10.74 -6.94
CA ASN A 14 0.27 9.76 -6.89
C ASN A 14 0.87 8.39 -6.59
N ILE A 15 0.47 7.78 -5.51
CA ILE A 15 0.93 6.43 -5.13
C ILE A 15 -0.27 5.55 -4.83
N GLY A 16 -0.06 4.26 -4.68
CA GLY A 16 -1.14 3.38 -4.26
C GLY A 16 -0.65 2.05 -3.72
N THR A 17 -1.50 1.41 -2.94
CA THR A 17 -1.29 0.06 -2.43
C THR A 17 -1.79 -0.98 -3.41
N ILE A 18 -0.95 -1.96 -3.70
CA ILE A 18 -1.25 -3.12 -4.55
C ILE A 18 -0.85 -4.42 -3.83
N GLY A 19 -1.32 -5.55 -4.28
CA GLY A 19 -1.00 -6.85 -3.71
C GLY A 19 -2.23 -7.73 -3.49
N HIS A 20 -2.01 -8.94 -2.99
CA HIS A 20 -3.04 -9.95 -2.82
C HIS A 20 -4.13 -9.52 -1.83
N VAL A 21 -5.33 -10.11 -1.94
CA VAL A 21 -6.40 -9.97 -0.94
C VAL A 21 -5.89 -10.42 0.45
N ASP A 22 -6.37 -9.80 1.51
CA ASP A 22 -6.02 -10.09 2.91
C ASP A 22 -4.54 -9.88 3.31
N HIS A 23 -3.70 -9.36 2.43
CA HIS A 23 -2.31 -8.98 2.77
C HIS A 23 -2.21 -7.67 3.59
N GLY A 24 -3.32 -6.94 3.77
CA GLY A 24 -3.41 -5.77 4.65
C GLY A 24 -3.16 -4.43 3.97
N LYS A 25 -3.50 -4.27 2.67
CA LYS A 25 -3.39 -3.00 1.92
C LYS A 25 -4.17 -1.87 2.59
N THR A 26 -5.46 -2.07 2.80
CA THR A 26 -6.34 -1.07 3.43
C THR A 26 -5.94 -0.79 4.88
N THR A 27 -5.48 -1.82 5.61
CA THR A 27 -4.93 -1.65 6.96
C THR A 27 -3.68 -0.77 6.95
N LEU A 28 -2.78 -0.96 5.98
CA LEU A 28 -1.59 -0.12 5.82
C LEU A 28 -1.98 1.32 5.47
N THR A 29 -2.92 1.52 4.57
CA THR A 29 -3.43 2.85 4.19
C THR A 29 -4.01 3.57 5.42
N ALA A 30 -4.81 2.88 6.23
CA ALA A 30 -5.33 3.42 7.50
C ALA A 30 -4.22 3.74 8.51
N ALA A 31 -3.21 2.87 8.62
CA ALA A 31 -2.06 3.10 9.51
C ALA A 31 -1.25 4.34 9.10
N ILE A 32 -0.96 4.50 7.80
CA ILE A 32 -0.26 5.68 7.27
C ILE A 32 -1.02 6.96 7.61
N THR A 33 -2.33 6.99 7.32
CA THR A 33 -3.14 8.20 7.60
C THR A 33 -3.21 8.51 9.08
N LYS A 34 -3.30 7.50 9.95
CA LYS A 34 -3.30 7.69 11.42
C LYS A 34 -1.97 8.25 11.92
N VAL A 35 -0.86 7.60 11.57
CA VAL A 35 0.49 8.01 11.99
C VAL A 35 0.80 9.44 11.54
N LEU A 36 0.45 9.80 10.31
CA LEU A 36 0.66 11.16 9.80
C LEU A 36 -0.34 12.17 10.39
N ALA A 37 -1.57 11.76 10.72
CA ALA A 37 -2.55 12.62 11.38
C ALA A 37 -2.09 13.03 12.80
N GLU A 38 -1.45 12.12 13.53
CA GLU A 38 -0.86 12.43 14.86
C GLU A 38 0.24 13.52 14.76
N LYS A 39 0.87 13.65 13.58
CA LYS A 39 1.85 14.70 13.27
C LYS A 39 1.23 15.95 12.62
N GLY A 40 -0.09 15.97 12.42
CA GLY A 40 -0.79 17.07 11.75
C GLY A 40 -0.55 17.14 10.22
N LEU A 41 -0.14 16.03 9.61
CA LEU A 41 0.23 15.92 8.18
C LEU A 41 -0.81 15.16 7.34
N ALA A 42 -1.89 14.67 7.95
CA ALA A 42 -2.99 14.00 7.29
C ALA A 42 -4.31 14.21 8.02
N GLU A 43 -5.43 13.95 7.33
CA GLU A 43 -6.69 13.68 7.98
C GLU A 43 -6.78 12.17 8.26
N MET A 44 -7.05 11.81 9.52
CA MET A 44 -7.18 10.41 9.90
C MET A 44 -8.35 9.76 9.15
N LYS A 45 -8.10 8.62 8.51
CA LYS A 45 -9.11 7.78 7.86
C LYS A 45 -9.15 6.42 8.54
N ASP A 46 -10.31 6.07 9.09
CA ASP A 46 -10.54 4.73 9.62
C ASP A 46 -10.72 3.72 8.49
N PHE A 47 -10.40 2.46 8.76
CA PHE A 47 -10.61 1.34 7.84
C PHE A 47 -12.03 1.36 7.24
N SER A 48 -13.05 1.57 8.07
CA SER A 48 -14.46 1.63 7.66
C SER A 48 -14.83 2.85 6.82
N SER A 49 -13.99 3.87 6.77
CA SER A 49 -14.17 5.05 5.93
C SER A 49 -13.43 4.92 4.59
N ILE A 50 -12.41 4.07 4.52
CA ILE A 50 -11.70 3.70 3.30
C ILE A 50 -12.57 2.68 2.54
N ASP A 51 -12.89 1.54 3.14
CA ASP A 51 -13.84 0.54 2.62
C ASP A 51 -15.27 0.94 3.02
N SER A 52 -15.86 1.86 2.28
CA SER A 52 -17.11 2.53 2.67
C SER A 52 -18.39 1.84 2.14
N ALA A 53 -18.28 1.10 1.03
CA ALA A 53 -19.43 0.45 0.41
C ALA A 53 -20.02 -0.67 1.30
N PRO A 54 -21.34 -0.86 1.33
CA PRO A 54 -21.97 -1.92 2.12
C PRO A 54 -21.42 -3.32 1.80
N GLU A 55 -21.17 -3.61 0.53
CA GLU A 55 -20.61 -4.89 0.08
C GLU A 55 -19.17 -5.10 0.52
N GLU A 56 -18.37 -4.04 0.60
CA GLU A 56 -17.00 -4.08 1.12
C GLU A 56 -16.99 -4.45 2.59
N LYS A 57 -17.87 -3.85 3.37
CA LYS A 57 -18.02 -4.13 4.81
C LYS A 57 -18.54 -5.53 5.08
N GLU A 58 -19.48 -6.03 4.27
CA GLU A 58 -20.05 -7.36 4.43
C GLU A 58 -19.02 -8.46 4.08
N ARG A 59 -18.24 -8.24 3.03
CA ARG A 59 -17.26 -9.22 2.54
C ARG A 59 -15.88 -9.08 3.17
N GLY A 60 -15.58 -7.93 3.80
CA GLY A 60 -14.25 -7.63 4.35
C GLY A 60 -13.16 -7.45 3.30
N ILE A 61 -13.53 -7.09 2.06
CA ILE A 61 -12.61 -6.90 0.94
C ILE A 61 -12.86 -5.56 0.25
N THR A 62 -11.80 -4.91 -0.23
CA THR A 62 -11.88 -3.69 -1.04
C THR A 62 -12.36 -4.04 -2.45
N ILE A 63 -13.42 -3.41 -2.89
CA ILE A 63 -14.03 -3.57 -4.23
C ILE A 63 -13.69 -2.38 -5.13
N ASN A 64 -13.89 -1.18 -4.61
CA ASN A 64 -13.62 0.07 -5.31
C ASN A 64 -12.29 0.66 -4.88
N THR A 65 -11.66 1.45 -5.76
CA THR A 65 -10.50 2.24 -5.37
C THR A 65 -10.91 3.34 -4.41
N ALA A 66 -10.26 3.40 -3.24
CA ALA A 66 -10.41 4.51 -2.31
C ALA A 66 -9.26 5.51 -2.48
N HIS A 67 -9.55 6.79 -2.28
CA HIS A 67 -8.56 7.85 -2.36
C HIS A 67 -8.38 8.52 -1.01
N VAL A 68 -7.13 8.61 -0.57
CA VAL A 68 -6.75 9.37 0.63
C VAL A 68 -5.62 10.31 0.29
N GLU A 69 -5.54 11.44 0.99
CA GLU A 69 -4.48 12.44 0.81
C GLU A 69 -3.73 12.63 2.12
N TYR A 70 -2.42 12.75 2.04
CA TYR A 70 -1.57 13.06 3.18
C TYR A 70 -0.27 13.72 2.74
N GLU A 71 0.46 14.25 3.69
CA GLU A 71 1.72 14.92 3.47
C GLU A 71 2.84 14.33 4.32
N THR A 72 4.05 14.49 3.84
CA THR A 72 5.27 14.43 4.65
C THR A 72 5.88 15.83 4.72
N VAL A 73 6.99 15.97 5.42
CA VAL A 73 7.72 17.25 5.47
C VAL A 73 8.07 17.74 4.06
N ASN A 74 8.35 16.81 3.14
CA ASN A 74 8.91 17.10 1.82
C ASN A 74 7.90 17.02 0.67
N ARG A 75 6.81 16.27 0.82
CA ARG A 75 5.92 15.93 -0.31
C ARG A 75 4.46 15.84 0.12
N HIS A 76 3.58 16.05 -0.86
CA HIS A 76 2.15 15.76 -0.79
C HIS A 76 1.85 14.49 -1.61
N TYR A 77 1.03 13.61 -1.07
CA TYR A 77 0.66 12.34 -1.69
C TYR A 77 -0.86 12.24 -1.89
N ALA A 78 -1.26 11.84 -3.08
CA ALA A 78 -2.56 11.24 -3.31
C ALA A 78 -2.37 9.72 -3.35
N HIS A 79 -3.00 9.01 -2.45
CA HIS A 79 -2.87 7.57 -2.29
C HIS A 79 -4.15 6.88 -2.73
N VAL A 80 -4.01 5.89 -3.59
CA VAL A 80 -5.09 5.05 -4.11
C VAL A 80 -5.00 3.68 -3.46
N ASP A 81 -5.98 3.32 -2.64
CA ASP A 81 -6.10 1.94 -2.14
C ASP A 81 -6.78 1.07 -3.20
N CYS A 82 -6.05 0.09 -3.73
CA CYS A 82 -6.51 -0.76 -4.81
C CYS A 82 -7.11 -2.06 -4.31
N PRO A 83 -8.19 -2.56 -4.95
CA PRO A 83 -8.74 -3.87 -4.64
C PRO A 83 -7.71 -4.97 -4.90
N GLY A 84 -7.70 -6.01 -4.05
CA GLY A 84 -6.79 -7.14 -4.17
C GLY A 84 -7.37 -8.34 -4.91
N HIS A 85 -8.69 -8.42 -5.04
CA HIS A 85 -9.39 -9.59 -5.58
C HIS A 85 -9.42 -9.60 -7.10
N ALA A 86 -9.24 -10.78 -7.71
CA ALA A 86 -9.19 -10.96 -9.17
C ALA A 86 -10.42 -10.43 -9.92
N ASP A 87 -11.61 -10.51 -9.31
CA ASP A 87 -12.86 -10.02 -9.92
C ASP A 87 -12.87 -8.49 -10.14
N TYR A 88 -12.00 -7.74 -9.45
CA TYR A 88 -11.93 -6.29 -9.50
C TYR A 88 -10.68 -5.73 -10.19
N VAL A 89 -10.01 -6.55 -11.00
CA VAL A 89 -8.79 -6.17 -11.77
C VAL A 89 -9.00 -4.89 -12.57
N LYS A 90 -10.19 -4.68 -13.15
CA LYS A 90 -10.49 -3.45 -13.91
C LYS A 90 -10.38 -2.19 -13.04
N ASN A 91 -10.85 -2.25 -11.80
CA ASN A 91 -10.77 -1.12 -10.87
C ASN A 91 -9.31 -0.89 -10.44
N MET A 92 -8.57 -1.97 -10.21
CA MET A 92 -7.13 -1.92 -9.94
C MET A 92 -6.35 -1.26 -11.08
N VAL A 93 -6.58 -1.67 -12.33
CA VAL A 93 -5.90 -1.09 -13.50
C VAL A 93 -6.20 0.41 -13.64
N THR A 94 -7.44 0.83 -13.39
CA THR A 94 -7.84 2.23 -13.45
C THR A 94 -7.12 3.07 -12.39
N GLY A 95 -6.95 2.53 -11.17
CA GLY A 95 -6.18 3.16 -10.11
C GLY A 95 -4.69 3.21 -10.44
N ALA A 96 -4.11 2.08 -10.86
CA ALA A 96 -2.68 1.96 -11.16
C ALA A 96 -2.22 2.87 -12.31
N ALA A 97 -3.05 3.10 -13.32
CA ALA A 97 -2.72 3.97 -14.45
C ALA A 97 -2.46 5.45 -14.06
N GLN A 98 -2.82 5.84 -12.84
CA GLN A 98 -2.63 7.20 -12.31
C GLN A 98 -1.44 7.32 -11.34
N MET A 99 -0.72 6.23 -11.08
CA MET A 99 0.33 6.18 -10.06
C MET A 99 1.71 6.55 -10.61
N ASP A 100 2.43 7.35 -9.85
CA ASP A 100 3.87 7.63 -10.03
C ASP A 100 4.74 6.57 -9.34
N GLY A 101 4.15 5.78 -8.46
CA GLY A 101 4.78 4.65 -7.75
C GLY A 101 3.75 3.80 -7.03
N ALA A 102 4.11 2.56 -6.72
CA ALA A 102 3.23 1.65 -5.99
C ALA A 102 3.91 1.08 -4.73
N ILE A 103 3.10 0.83 -3.71
CA ILE A 103 3.49 0.09 -2.51
C ILE A 103 2.93 -1.33 -2.65
N LEU A 104 3.81 -2.28 -2.89
CA LEU A 104 3.45 -3.70 -2.93
C LEU A 104 3.38 -4.25 -1.51
N VAL A 105 2.19 -4.63 -1.10
CA VAL A 105 1.97 -5.22 0.24
C VAL A 105 1.95 -6.75 0.11
N VAL A 106 2.88 -7.39 0.81
CA VAL A 106 3.01 -8.85 0.86
C VAL A 106 2.98 -9.30 2.32
N ALA A 107 2.09 -10.22 2.67
CA ALA A 107 2.09 -10.79 4.01
C ALA A 107 3.29 -11.74 4.17
N ALA A 108 4.10 -11.55 5.23
CA ALA A 108 5.25 -12.40 5.51
C ALA A 108 4.86 -13.85 5.79
N THR A 109 3.63 -14.08 6.24
CA THR A 109 3.06 -15.42 6.51
C THR A 109 2.80 -16.23 5.25
N ASP A 110 2.53 -15.56 4.11
CA ASP A 110 2.04 -16.21 2.89
C ASP A 110 3.00 -16.07 1.71
N GLY A 111 3.88 -15.06 1.75
CA GLY A 111 4.74 -14.71 0.63
C GLY A 111 3.97 -14.17 -0.59
N PRO A 112 4.60 -14.11 -1.76
CA PRO A 112 3.94 -13.67 -2.99
C PRO A 112 2.88 -14.65 -3.48
N MET A 113 1.64 -14.17 -3.57
CA MET A 113 0.46 -14.93 -3.98
C MET A 113 0.07 -14.62 -5.44
N PRO A 114 -0.89 -15.34 -6.06
CA PRO A 114 -1.24 -15.14 -7.47
C PRO A 114 -1.57 -13.70 -7.84
N GLN A 115 -2.41 -12.99 -7.07
CA GLN A 115 -2.73 -11.59 -7.35
C GLN A 115 -1.53 -10.66 -7.16
N THR A 116 -0.55 -11.02 -6.34
CA THR A 116 0.72 -10.26 -6.23
C THR A 116 1.40 -10.18 -7.60
N ARG A 117 1.51 -11.32 -8.30
CA ARG A 117 2.09 -11.43 -9.63
C ARG A 117 1.30 -10.65 -10.67
N GLU A 118 -0.02 -10.80 -10.67
CA GLU A 118 -0.93 -10.08 -11.56
C GLU A 118 -0.82 -8.57 -11.39
N HIS A 119 -0.78 -8.08 -10.17
CA HIS A 119 -0.69 -6.65 -9.89
C HIS A 119 0.66 -6.05 -10.32
N ILE A 120 1.76 -6.76 -10.13
CA ILE A 120 3.08 -6.30 -10.63
C ILE A 120 3.07 -6.22 -12.15
N LEU A 121 2.53 -7.26 -12.83
CA LEU A 121 2.39 -7.28 -14.27
C LEU A 121 1.54 -6.10 -14.77
N LEU A 122 0.40 -5.84 -14.15
CA LEU A 122 -0.49 -4.74 -14.51
C LEU A 122 0.18 -3.38 -14.29
N CYS A 123 0.88 -3.18 -13.17
CA CYS A 123 1.68 -1.97 -12.94
C CYS A 123 2.72 -1.76 -14.04
N ARG A 124 3.36 -2.84 -14.49
CA ARG A 124 4.32 -2.77 -15.59
C ARG A 124 3.65 -2.36 -16.90
N GLN A 125 2.48 -2.94 -17.22
CA GLN A 125 1.73 -2.62 -18.43
C GLN A 125 1.22 -1.17 -18.49
N VAL A 126 0.86 -0.59 -17.34
CA VAL A 126 0.42 0.82 -17.26
C VAL A 126 1.57 1.79 -16.95
N ASN A 127 2.80 1.31 -17.01
CA ASN A 127 4.03 2.09 -16.84
C ASN A 127 4.19 2.75 -15.46
N VAL A 128 3.79 2.10 -14.38
CA VAL A 128 4.17 2.53 -13.03
C VAL A 128 5.69 2.40 -12.88
N PRO A 129 6.43 3.51 -12.65
CA PRO A 129 7.88 3.48 -12.81
C PRO A 129 8.64 2.81 -11.67
N ARG A 130 8.06 2.78 -10.45
CA ARG A 130 8.73 2.25 -9.25
C ARG A 130 7.78 1.52 -8.33
N ILE A 131 8.30 0.48 -7.68
CA ILE A 131 7.61 -0.28 -6.63
C ILE A 131 8.47 -0.27 -5.37
N VAL A 132 7.85 0.04 -4.25
CA VAL A 132 8.37 -0.15 -2.89
C VAL A 132 7.62 -1.32 -2.27
N VAL A 133 8.28 -2.17 -1.51
CA VAL A 133 7.66 -3.33 -0.87
C VAL A 133 7.43 -3.06 0.60
N PHE A 134 6.22 -3.31 1.08
CA PHE A 134 5.92 -3.41 2.50
C PHE A 134 5.61 -4.87 2.84
N MET A 135 6.54 -5.54 3.50
CA MET A 135 6.37 -6.90 4.00
C MET A 135 5.62 -6.83 5.32
N ASN A 136 4.32 -7.11 5.25
CA ASN A 136 3.37 -6.96 6.35
C ASN A 136 3.26 -8.22 7.20
N LYS A 137 2.65 -8.12 8.39
CA LYS A 137 2.40 -9.21 9.34
C LYS A 137 3.69 -9.87 9.84
N VAL A 138 4.79 -9.14 9.91
CA VAL A 138 6.07 -9.64 10.42
C VAL A 138 5.98 -10.01 11.90
N ASP A 139 5.06 -9.37 12.64
CA ASP A 139 4.72 -9.70 14.03
C ASP A 139 4.18 -11.13 14.23
N MET A 140 3.74 -11.78 13.15
CA MET A 140 3.22 -13.15 13.16
C MET A 140 4.27 -14.21 12.78
N VAL A 141 5.50 -13.82 12.48
CA VAL A 141 6.58 -14.68 12.00
C VAL A 141 7.78 -14.57 12.95
N ASP A 142 8.08 -15.63 13.67
CA ASP A 142 9.22 -15.68 14.60
C ASP A 142 10.52 -16.16 13.95
N ASP A 143 10.44 -16.68 12.71
CA ASP A 143 11.57 -17.25 11.97
C ASP A 143 12.18 -16.20 11.04
N ALA A 144 13.40 -15.76 11.36
CA ALA A 144 14.14 -14.79 10.57
C ALA A 144 14.54 -15.34 9.19
N GLU A 145 14.82 -16.65 9.08
CA GLU A 145 15.19 -17.27 7.79
C GLU A 145 13.98 -17.25 6.83
N LEU A 146 12.77 -17.43 7.37
CA LEU A 146 11.54 -17.34 6.58
C LEU A 146 11.33 -15.90 6.06
N LEU A 147 11.59 -14.89 6.89
CA LEU A 147 11.48 -13.48 6.47
C LEU A 147 12.46 -13.17 5.34
N GLU A 148 13.72 -13.63 5.45
CA GLU A 148 14.73 -13.45 4.41
C GLU A 148 14.33 -14.18 3.11
N LEU A 149 13.76 -15.37 3.20
CA LEU A 149 13.30 -16.13 2.05
C LEU A 149 12.15 -15.42 1.32
N VAL A 150 11.16 -14.91 2.05
CA VAL A 150 10.04 -14.15 1.48
C VAL A 150 10.54 -12.87 0.83
N GLU A 151 11.49 -12.16 1.44
CA GLU A 151 12.08 -10.97 0.85
C GLU A 151 12.81 -11.30 -0.47
N LEU A 152 13.61 -12.36 -0.50
CA LEU A 152 14.30 -12.81 -1.70
C LEU A 152 13.31 -13.17 -2.82
N GLU A 153 12.26 -13.92 -2.50
CA GLU A 153 11.23 -14.30 -3.46
C GLU A 153 10.51 -13.09 -4.06
N VAL A 154 10.23 -12.05 -3.26
CA VAL A 154 9.64 -10.80 -3.74
C VAL A 154 10.60 -10.04 -4.65
N ARG A 155 11.89 -9.97 -4.32
CA ARG A 155 12.93 -9.33 -5.14
C ARG A 155 13.09 -10.02 -6.50
N ASP A 156 13.14 -11.35 -6.50
CA ASP A 156 13.20 -12.15 -7.73
C ASP A 156 11.95 -11.94 -8.59
N LEU A 157 10.80 -11.85 -7.94
CA LEU A 157 9.53 -11.59 -8.63
C LEU A 157 9.53 -10.20 -9.29
N LEU A 158 9.95 -9.15 -8.60
CA LEU A 158 10.06 -7.81 -9.16
C LEU A 158 11.01 -7.78 -10.35
N SER A 159 12.17 -8.43 -10.22
CA SER A 159 13.17 -8.54 -11.29
C SER A 159 12.63 -9.26 -12.52
N SER A 160 11.82 -10.31 -12.33
CA SER A 160 11.16 -11.05 -13.43
C SER A 160 10.18 -10.20 -14.25
N TYR A 161 9.66 -9.12 -13.67
CA TYR A 161 8.79 -8.14 -14.35
C TYR A 161 9.52 -6.84 -14.71
N GLU A 162 10.85 -6.88 -14.80
CA GLU A 162 11.71 -5.76 -15.21
C GLU A 162 11.66 -4.53 -14.27
N TYR A 163 11.37 -4.73 -12.99
CA TYR A 163 11.65 -3.76 -11.95
C TYR A 163 13.03 -4.01 -11.35
N ASP A 164 13.60 -3.00 -10.72
CA ASP A 164 14.89 -3.13 -10.01
C ASP A 164 14.66 -3.82 -8.65
N GLY A 165 14.51 -5.14 -8.66
CA GLY A 165 14.23 -5.93 -7.45
C GLY A 165 15.34 -5.85 -6.41
N ASP A 166 16.60 -5.77 -6.85
CA ASP A 166 17.76 -5.73 -5.95
C ASP A 166 17.80 -4.43 -5.13
N ASN A 167 17.48 -3.29 -5.76
CA ASN A 167 17.53 -1.98 -5.12
C ASN A 167 16.16 -1.45 -4.67
N SER A 168 15.06 -2.17 -4.96
CA SER A 168 13.74 -1.78 -4.46
C SER A 168 13.72 -1.81 -2.93
N PRO A 169 13.28 -0.73 -2.26
CA PRO A 169 13.16 -0.73 -0.80
C PRO A 169 12.17 -1.81 -0.35
N VAL A 170 12.58 -2.61 0.65
CA VAL A 170 11.71 -3.57 1.34
C VAL A 170 11.66 -3.19 2.80
N ILE A 171 10.48 -2.82 3.26
CA ILE A 171 10.20 -2.45 4.64
C ILE A 171 9.46 -3.61 5.31
N GLN A 172 9.99 -4.10 6.42
CA GLN A 172 9.38 -5.13 7.24
C GLN A 172 8.59 -4.50 8.37
N GLY A 173 7.30 -4.81 8.49
CA GLY A 173 6.45 -4.17 9.48
C GLY A 173 5.15 -4.90 9.79
N SER A 174 4.37 -4.32 10.70
CA SER A 174 3.00 -4.71 11.00
C SER A 174 2.07 -3.51 10.88
N ALA A 175 1.27 -3.49 9.82
CA ALA A 175 0.29 -2.42 9.60
C ALA A 175 -0.75 -2.36 10.73
N LEU A 176 -1.17 -3.52 11.26
CA LEU A 176 -2.10 -3.59 12.37
C LEU A 176 -1.45 -3.10 13.68
N GLY A 177 -0.21 -3.49 13.95
CA GLY A 177 0.54 -2.99 15.11
C GLY A 177 0.76 -1.49 15.07
N ALA A 178 1.09 -0.94 13.89
CA ALA A 178 1.19 0.51 13.69
C ALA A 178 -0.16 1.22 13.88
N LEU A 179 -1.23 0.65 13.35
CA LEU A 179 -2.60 1.16 13.55
C LEU A 179 -3.02 1.14 15.02
N ASN A 180 -2.55 0.18 15.80
CA ASN A 180 -2.77 0.09 17.25
C ASN A 180 -1.85 1.04 18.06
N GLY A 181 -0.90 1.71 17.40
CA GLY A 181 0.00 2.67 18.05
C GLY A 181 1.20 2.01 18.72
N GLU A 182 1.59 0.81 18.33
CA GLU A 182 2.79 0.15 18.85
C GLU A 182 4.06 0.85 18.29
N PRO A 183 4.92 1.44 19.16
CA PRO A 183 6.01 2.32 18.71
C PRO A 183 6.94 1.68 17.68
N LYS A 184 7.28 0.40 17.86
CA LYS A 184 8.12 -0.37 16.93
C LYS A 184 7.57 -0.37 15.51
N TRP A 185 6.26 -0.51 15.36
CA TRP A 185 5.62 -0.65 14.05
C TRP A 185 5.21 0.72 13.48
N VAL A 186 4.95 1.71 14.32
CA VAL A 186 4.74 3.10 13.90
C VAL A 186 5.97 3.61 13.15
N GLU A 187 7.19 3.35 13.67
CA GLU A 187 8.45 3.73 13.03
C GLU A 187 8.64 3.12 11.64
N THR A 188 8.11 1.91 11.39
CA THR A 188 8.22 1.26 10.08
C THR A 188 7.26 1.81 9.03
N VAL A 189 6.24 2.54 9.45
CA VAL A 189 5.22 3.15 8.57
C VAL A 189 5.54 4.63 8.27
N GLU A 190 6.37 5.26 9.10
CA GLU A 190 6.87 6.64 8.90
C GLU A 190 7.82 6.75 7.72
#